data_995d2cafff97cb86bf395992a827448f
#
_entry.id   995d2cafff97cb86bf395992a827448f
#
_cell.length_a   1.000
_cell.length_b   1.000
_cell.length_c   1.000
_cell.angle_alpha   90.00
_cell.angle_beta   90.00
_cell.angle_gamma   90.00
#
_symmetry.space_group_name_H-M   'P 1'
#
loop_
_entity.id
_entity.type
_entity.pdbx_description
1 polymer ?
#
loop_
_entity_poly.entity_id
_entity_poly.type
_entity_poly.pdbx_seq_one_letter_code
_entity_poly.pdbx_strand_id
1 'polypeptide(L)'
;IQEILRYTGPAFQPGLYTILNTASGNDIKVPRQTAFSAATATAEGAVFTVSNPTGESFTLKAQKVGVLLKTSREIIEDSGIDLVSYIARQAGEAVGYKVNDLLAVGTGTVVPNGIFVAPALGVTGGTAVSGAFTADNLIDLLHSVDSAVAARPATALQMNRAALGAVRKLKDGDGRYLFEYGAAGEPRILGERIVENPFAPAVALEAKSVIYGDMSSYHVRQVGGIEVARSDDFAFDTDEVVWRVSMRVWGDLGQSANVKHFIGNAA
;
A
#
# COMPACT_ATOMS: atom_id res chain seq x y z
N ILE A 1 6.83 -5.81 17.94
CA ILE A 1 5.98 -6.24 16.79
C ILE A 1 5.58 -5.04 15.93
N GLN A 2 5.07 -3.93 16.46
CA GLN A 2 4.75 -2.73 15.65
C GLN A 2 5.97 -2.16 14.91
N GLU A 3 7.15 -2.25 15.48
CA GLU A 3 8.39 -1.84 14.85
C GLU A 3 8.73 -2.74 13.66
N ILE A 4 8.53 -4.04 13.79
CA ILE A 4 8.73 -5.03 12.73
C ILE A 4 7.76 -4.80 11.56
N LEU A 5 6.50 -4.44 11.82
CA LEU A 5 5.53 -4.08 10.79
C LEU A 5 6.01 -2.94 9.89
N ARG A 6 6.74 -1.96 10.45
CA ARG A 6 7.30 -0.84 9.69
C ARG A 6 8.49 -1.25 8.83
N TYR A 7 9.32 -2.19 9.29
CA TYR A 7 10.47 -2.69 8.53
C TYR A 7 10.09 -3.61 7.38
N THR A 8 8.94 -4.30 7.48
CA THR A 8 8.53 -5.28 6.47
C THR A 8 7.99 -4.63 5.20
N GLY A 9 7.45 -3.39 5.28
CA GLY A 9 6.89 -2.69 4.11
C GLY A 9 6.43 -1.27 4.44
N PRO A 10 6.05 -0.48 3.43
CA PRO A 10 5.71 0.92 3.58
C PRO A 10 4.33 1.18 4.21
N ALA A 11 3.49 0.15 4.41
CA ALA A 11 2.10 0.32 4.85
C ALA A 11 1.93 1.07 6.18
N PHE A 12 2.91 0.95 7.09
CA PHE A 12 2.89 1.60 8.40
C PHE A 12 3.94 2.70 8.54
N GLN A 13 4.53 3.17 7.44
CA GLN A 13 5.45 4.31 7.46
C GLN A 13 4.68 5.61 7.76
N PRO A 14 5.14 6.41 8.74
CA PRO A 14 4.51 7.69 9.06
C PRO A 14 4.51 8.64 7.85
N GLY A 15 3.38 9.30 7.61
CA GLY A 15 3.27 10.32 6.56
C GLY A 15 3.12 9.80 5.14
N LEU A 16 3.04 8.47 4.93
CA LEU A 16 2.78 7.92 3.61
C LEU A 16 1.28 7.63 3.41
N TYR A 17 0.71 6.77 4.25
CA TYR A 17 -0.72 6.41 4.21
C TYR A 17 -1.48 7.00 5.39
N THR A 18 -2.80 7.14 5.23
CA THR A 18 -3.69 7.55 6.33
C THR A 18 -4.06 6.36 7.18
N ILE A 19 -3.52 6.29 8.41
CA ILE A 19 -3.77 5.18 9.34
C ILE A 19 -4.92 5.54 10.28
N LEU A 20 -5.96 4.71 10.28
CA LEU A 20 -7.14 4.82 11.14
C LEU A 20 -7.11 3.71 12.20
N ASN A 21 -6.89 4.10 13.45
CA ASN A 21 -6.96 3.18 14.58
C ASN A 21 -8.38 3.17 15.19
N THR A 22 -9.00 2.00 15.26
CA THR A 22 -10.35 1.83 15.78
C THR A 22 -10.41 0.73 16.85
N ALA A 23 -11.27 0.90 17.85
CA ALA A 23 -11.46 -0.10 18.89
C ALA A 23 -12.42 -1.22 18.47
N SER A 24 -13.42 -0.89 17.63
CA SER A 24 -14.47 -1.81 17.16
C SER A 24 -14.16 -2.34 15.76
N GLY A 25 -14.56 -3.57 15.48
CA GLY A 25 -14.44 -4.22 14.16
C GLY A 25 -15.64 -4.01 13.24
N ASN A 26 -16.63 -3.21 13.62
CA ASN A 26 -17.79 -2.90 12.76
C ASN A 26 -17.36 -2.15 11.51
N ASP A 27 -18.05 -2.38 10.41
CA ASP A 27 -17.78 -1.72 9.14
C ASP A 27 -17.94 -0.20 9.27
N ILE A 28 -16.97 0.54 8.76
CA ILE A 28 -16.98 2.01 8.75
C ILE A 28 -17.18 2.47 7.32
N LYS A 29 -18.25 3.24 7.09
CA LYS A 29 -18.48 3.92 5.82
C LYS A 29 -17.80 5.28 5.85
N VAL A 30 -16.87 5.50 4.94
CA VAL A 30 -16.18 6.78 4.78
C VAL A 30 -16.75 7.46 3.54
N PRO A 31 -17.32 8.66 3.69
CA PRO A 31 -17.82 9.41 2.53
C PRO A 31 -16.66 9.88 1.65
N ARG A 32 -16.82 9.81 0.34
CA ARG A 32 -15.93 10.39 -0.64
C ARG A 32 -16.72 11.25 -1.62
N GLN A 33 -16.15 12.36 -2.02
CA GLN A 33 -16.72 13.21 -3.05
C GLN A 33 -16.25 12.72 -4.41
N THR A 34 -17.18 12.44 -5.32
CA THR A 34 -16.88 11.96 -6.67
C THR A 34 -16.92 13.08 -7.70
N ALA A 35 -17.70 14.13 -7.46
CA ALA A 35 -17.68 15.33 -8.29
C ALA A 35 -17.93 16.59 -7.46
N PHE A 36 -17.28 17.67 -7.86
CA PHE A 36 -17.48 19.00 -7.28
C PHE A 36 -18.72 19.66 -7.89
N SER A 37 -19.36 20.56 -7.12
CA SER A 37 -20.36 21.45 -7.66
C SER A 37 -19.71 22.38 -8.70
N ALA A 38 -20.32 22.51 -9.85
CA ALA A 38 -19.84 23.47 -10.86
C ALA A 38 -20.37 24.88 -10.52
N ALA A 39 -19.44 25.82 -10.34
CA ALA A 39 -19.79 27.23 -10.26
C ALA A 39 -19.92 27.79 -11.69
N THR A 40 -21.02 28.51 -11.97
CA THR A 40 -21.25 29.17 -13.25
C THR A 40 -21.22 30.69 -13.06
N ALA A 41 -20.58 31.37 -14.00
CA ALA A 41 -20.67 32.83 -14.06
C ALA A 41 -22.09 33.22 -14.48
N THR A 42 -22.77 33.98 -13.64
CA THR A 42 -24.17 34.38 -13.84
C THR A 42 -24.20 35.90 -14.10
N ALA A 43 -24.92 36.32 -15.16
CA ALA A 43 -25.11 37.71 -15.48
C ALA A 43 -26.04 38.38 -14.45
N GLU A 44 -25.97 39.69 -14.37
CA GLU A 44 -26.84 40.48 -13.47
C GLU A 44 -28.32 40.21 -13.77
N GLY A 45 -29.10 39.81 -12.73
CA GLY A 45 -30.51 39.48 -12.84
C GLY A 45 -30.83 38.08 -13.36
N ALA A 46 -29.83 37.27 -13.68
CA ALA A 46 -30.05 35.86 -14.09
C ALA A 46 -30.11 34.88 -12.90
N VAL A 47 -30.81 33.78 -13.08
CA VAL A 47 -31.01 32.76 -12.04
C VAL A 47 -29.74 31.89 -11.93
N PHE A 48 -29.28 31.66 -10.70
CA PHE A 48 -28.17 30.72 -10.43
C PHE A 48 -28.53 29.28 -10.80
N THR A 49 -27.64 28.62 -11.51
CA THR A 49 -27.77 27.19 -11.82
C THR A 49 -27.49 26.36 -10.57
N VAL A 50 -28.41 25.48 -10.20
CA VAL A 50 -28.22 24.56 -9.08
C VAL A 50 -27.26 23.45 -9.50
N SER A 51 -26.15 23.31 -8.80
CA SER A 51 -25.21 22.22 -8.98
C SER A 51 -24.90 21.61 -7.61
N ASN A 52 -25.30 20.33 -7.41
CA ASN A 52 -25.06 19.63 -6.18
C ASN A 52 -23.81 18.74 -6.30
N PRO A 53 -22.94 18.68 -5.27
CA PRO A 53 -21.84 17.72 -5.26
C PRO A 53 -22.37 16.30 -5.21
N THR A 54 -21.77 15.41 -5.96
CA THR A 54 -22.09 13.98 -5.86
C THR A 54 -21.07 13.31 -4.95
N GLY A 55 -21.55 12.45 -4.06
CA GLY A 55 -20.74 11.71 -3.11
C GLY A 55 -21.10 10.23 -3.08
N GLU A 56 -20.12 9.42 -2.86
CA GLU A 56 -20.25 7.99 -2.59
C GLU A 56 -19.64 7.67 -1.23
N SER A 57 -19.79 6.45 -0.78
CA SER A 57 -19.08 5.96 0.39
C SER A 57 -18.32 4.67 0.06
N PHE A 58 -17.11 4.56 0.54
CA PHE A 58 -16.39 3.29 0.56
C PHE A 58 -16.37 2.71 1.97
N THR A 59 -16.30 1.38 2.08
CA THR A 59 -16.44 0.68 3.35
C THR A 59 -15.12 0.10 3.80
N LEU A 60 -14.65 0.53 4.96
CA LEU A 60 -13.50 -0.06 5.63
C LEU A 60 -13.97 -1.19 6.56
N LYS A 61 -13.72 -2.41 6.16
CA LYS A 61 -14.02 -3.63 6.92
C LYS A 61 -12.94 -3.92 7.97
N ALA A 62 -12.90 -5.13 8.50
CA ALA A 62 -11.86 -5.60 9.42
C ALA A 62 -11.54 -7.07 9.13
N GLN A 63 -10.48 -7.32 8.36
CA GLN A 63 -10.00 -8.68 8.07
C GLN A 63 -9.01 -9.12 9.14
N LYS A 64 -9.19 -10.32 9.70
CA LYS A 64 -8.26 -10.93 10.64
C LYS A 64 -7.13 -11.64 9.91
N VAL A 65 -5.91 -11.28 10.25
CA VAL A 65 -4.67 -11.93 9.82
C VAL A 65 -3.97 -12.45 11.07
N GLY A 66 -3.51 -13.68 11.05
CA GLY A 66 -2.86 -14.26 12.21
C GLY A 66 -2.05 -15.49 11.90
N VAL A 67 -1.20 -15.86 12.83
CA VAL A 67 -0.37 -17.05 12.79
C VAL A 67 -0.51 -17.81 14.12
N LEU A 68 -0.42 -19.13 14.06
CA LEU A 68 -0.41 -20.02 15.18
C LEU A 68 0.93 -20.75 15.16
N LEU A 69 1.69 -20.63 16.25
CA LEU A 69 3.00 -21.24 16.43
C LEU A 69 2.91 -22.26 17.58
N LYS A 70 3.52 -23.41 17.41
CA LYS A 70 3.65 -24.44 18.43
C LYS A 70 5.10 -24.60 18.83
N THR A 71 5.35 -24.78 20.11
CA THR A 71 6.70 -24.98 20.65
C THR A 71 6.64 -26.01 21.77
N SER A 72 7.55 -26.98 21.77
CA SER A 72 7.67 -27.96 22.84
C SER A 72 7.98 -27.28 24.17
N ARG A 73 7.39 -27.78 25.24
CA ARG A 73 7.62 -27.31 26.61
C ARG A 73 9.08 -27.52 27.03
N GLU A 74 9.68 -28.66 26.68
CA GLU A 74 11.08 -28.97 26.97
C GLU A 74 12.03 -27.92 26.40
N ILE A 75 11.80 -27.48 25.15
CA ILE A 75 12.62 -26.43 24.53
C ILE A 75 12.48 -25.09 25.29
N ILE A 76 11.29 -24.77 25.81
CA ILE A 76 11.06 -23.55 26.59
C ILE A 76 11.81 -23.58 27.92
N GLU A 77 11.84 -24.76 28.59
CA GLU A 77 12.45 -24.93 29.91
C GLU A 77 13.98 -25.09 29.82
N ASP A 78 14.48 -25.81 28.82
CA ASP A 78 15.91 -26.10 28.67
C ASP A 78 16.69 -25.01 27.90
N SER A 79 15.99 -24.10 27.25
CA SER A 79 16.63 -23.04 26.46
C SER A 79 17.24 -21.99 27.34
N GLY A 80 18.55 -21.76 27.21
CA GLY A 80 19.26 -20.62 27.83
C GLY A 80 18.96 -19.26 27.17
N ILE A 81 18.02 -19.21 26.22
CA ILE A 81 17.63 -17.99 25.46
C ILE A 81 16.18 -17.65 25.79
N ASP A 82 15.85 -16.37 25.80
CA ASP A 82 14.44 -15.92 25.88
C ASP A 82 13.66 -16.32 24.62
N LEU A 83 13.19 -17.56 24.63
CA LEU A 83 12.44 -18.16 23.52
C LEU A 83 11.11 -17.46 23.28
N VAL A 84 10.50 -16.90 24.33
CA VAL A 84 9.22 -16.18 24.24
C VAL A 84 9.38 -14.92 23.37
N SER A 85 10.42 -14.15 23.61
CA SER A 85 10.73 -12.98 22.79
C SER A 85 11.09 -13.34 21.37
N TYR A 86 11.79 -14.45 21.16
CA TYR A 86 12.10 -14.96 19.82
C TYR A 86 10.84 -15.36 19.05
N ILE A 87 9.94 -16.12 19.66
CA ILE A 87 8.66 -16.54 19.06
C ILE A 87 7.79 -15.32 18.75
N ALA A 88 7.71 -14.35 19.66
CA ALA A 88 6.95 -13.12 19.47
C ALA A 88 7.49 -12.31 18.27
N ARG A 89 8.81 -12.29 18.06
CA ARG A 89 9.44 -11.65 16.90
C ARG A 89 9.10 -12.37 15.61
N GLN A 90 9.28 -13.68 15.55
CA GLN A 90 8.96 -14.51 14.38
C GLN A 90 7.49 -14.39 13.98
N ALA A 91 6.58 -14.46 14.95
CA ALA A 91 5.15 -14.29 14.71
C ALA A 91 4.83 -12.87 14.19
N GLY A 92 5.48 -11.85 14.76
CA GLY A 92 5.34 -10.47 14.34
C GLY A 92 5.80 -10.25 12.89
N GLU A 93 6.92 -10.84 12.50
CA GLU A 93 7.44 -10.81 11.12
C GLU A 93 6.47 -11.48 10.16
N ALA A 94 5.96 -12.67 10.50
CA ALA A 94 5.01 -13.41 9.66
C ALA A 94 3.70 -12.64 9.45
N VAL A 95 3.12 -12.08 10.52
CA VAL A 95 1.90 -11.26 10.44
C VAL A 95 2.18 -9.98 9.66
N GLY A 96 3.30 -9.30 9.94
CA GLY A 96 3.72 -8.08 9.26
C GLY A 96 3.90 -8.28 7.76
N TYR A 97 4.57 -9.36 7.37
CA TYR A 97 4.74 -9.73 5.97
C TYR A 97 3.38 -9.91 5.27
N LYS A 98 2.49 -10.72 5.87
CA LYS A 98 1.18 -10.98 5.26
C LYS A 98 0.27 -9.75 5.21
N VAL A 99 0.30 -8.89 6.22
CA VAL A 99 -0.47 -7.64 6.24
C VAL A 99 0.02 -6.69 5.14
N ASN A 100 1.34 -6.49 5.00
CA ASN A 100 1.88 -5.64 3.94
C ASN A 100 1.60 -6.20 2.53
N ASP A 101 1.66 -7.53 2.34
CA ASP A 101 1.28 -8.21 1.10
C ASP A 101 -0.20 -7.90 0.74
N LEU A 102 -1.12 -8.10 1.69
CA LEU A 102 -2.54 -7.84 1.49
C LEU A 102 -2.85 -6.36 1.20
N LEU A 103 -2.16 -5.45 1.87
CA LEU A 103 -2.32 -4.00 1.62
C LEU A 103 -1.70 -3.56 0.29
N ALA A 104 -0.74 -4.32 -0.25
CA ALA A 104 -0.16 -4.04 -1.56
C ALA A 104 -1.01 -4.61 -2.71
N VAL A 105 -1.36 -5.90 -2.68
CA VAL A 105 -1.95 -6.62 -3.82
C VAL A 105 -3.28 -7.30 -3.54
N GLY A 106 -3.91 -7.03 -2.41
CA GLY A 106 -5.21 -7.60 -2.07
C GLY A 106 -6.31 -7.21 -3.06
N THR A 107 -7.31 -8.08 -3.23
CA THR A 107 -8.33 -7.98 -4.29
C THR A 107 -9.55 -7.14 -3.93
N GLY A 108 -9.70 -6.67 -2.67
CA GLY A 108 -10.78 -5.78 -2.24
C GLY A 108 -12.12 -6.46 -1.94
N THR A 109 -12.27 -7.76 -2.13
CA THR A 109 -13.54 -8.48 -1.88
C THR A 109 -13.64 -9.02 -0.44
N VAL A 110 -12.89 -10.04 -0.13
CA VAL A 110 -12.80 -10.66 1.21
C VAL A 110 -11.57 -10.14 1.97
N VAL A 111 -10.54 -9.75 1.22
CA VAL A 111 -9.28 -9.19 1.72
C VAL A 111 -9.22 -7.68 1.42
N PRO A 112 -8.31 -6.92 2.06
CA PRO A 112 -8.10 -5.51 1.76
C PRO A 112 -7.98 -5.22 0.26
N ASN A 113 -8.35 -4.01 -0.15
CA ASN A 113 -8.13 -3.54 -1.51
C ASN A 113 -6.72 -2.97 -1.62
N GLY A 114 -5.84 -3.69 -2.31
CA GLY A 114 -4.41 -3.36 -2.38
C GLY A 114 -4.13 -2.06 -3.11
N ILE A 115 -3.10 -1.33 -2.65
CA ILE A 115 -2.69 -0.05 -3.24
C ILE A 115 -2.24 -0.18 -4.71
N PHE A 116 -1.82 -1.36 -5.17
CA PHE A 116 -1.51 -1.61 -6.59
C PHE A 116 -2.73 -2.07 -7.40
N VAL A 117 -3.83 -2.47 -6.74
CA VAL A 117 -5.06 -2.95 -7.40
C VAL A 117 -6.10 -1.85 -7.53
N ALA A 118 -6.31 -1.07 -6.47
CA ALA A 118 -7.33 -0.03 -6.35
C ALA A 118 -7.20 1.19 -7.29
N PRO A 119 -5.99 1.68 -7.65
CA PRO A 119 -5.82 2.87 -8.45
C PRO A 119 -6.44 2.78 -9.84
N ALA A 120 -6.81 3.95 -10.38
CA ALA A 120 -7.23 4.05 -11.78
C ALA A 120 -6.03 3.88 -12.73
N LEU A 121 -6.32 3.45 -13.97
CA LEU A 121 -5.32 3.36 -15.02
C LEU A 121 -4.72 4.73 -15.33
N GLY A 122 -3.41 4.83 -15.35
CA GLY A 122 -2.65 5.99 -15.81
C GLY A 122 -2.11 5.78 -17.21
N VAL A 123 -1.22 4.79 -17.35
CA VAL A 123 -0.52 4.51 -18.59
C VAL A 123 -0.45 3.01 -18.86
N THR A 124 -0.62 2.63 -20.10
CA THR A 124 -0.36 1.27 -20.59
C THR A 124 0.98 1.25 -21.31
N GLY A 125 1.83 0.28 -21.02
CA GLY A 125 3.11 0.09 -21.68
C GLY A 125 2.96 -0.17 -23.19
N GLY A 126 4.04 0.06 -23.94
CA GLY A 126 4.07 -0.20 -25.38
C GLY A 126 3.92 -1.69 -25.70
N THR A 127 3.38 -2.00 -26.88
CA THR A 127 3.30 -3.36 -27.44
C THR A 127 4.68 -3.96 -27.61
N ALA A 128 4.82 -5.27 -27.38
CA ALA A 128 6.05 -6.04 -27.55
C ALA A 128 7.21 -5.71 -26.58
N VAL A 129 6.96 -5.01 -25.48
CA VAL A 129 7.99 -4.65 -24.49
C VAL A 129 7.74 -5.42 -23.19
N SER A 130 7.78 -6.73 -23.20
CA SER A 130 7.78 -7.64 -22.01
C SER A 130 7.41 -7.03 -20.64
N GLY A 131 6.42 -6.14 -20.59
CA GLY A 131 6.03 -5.38 -19.39
C GLY A 131 6.99 -4.27 -18.95
N ALA A 132 8.14 -4.07 -19.64
CA ALA A 132 9.09 -3.00 -19.31
C ALA A 132 8.50 -1.62 -19.60
N PHE A 133 8.97 -0.62 -18.88
CA PHE A 133 8.59 0.78 -19.09
C PHE A 133 9.77 1.60 -19.63
N THR A 134 9.44 2.63 -20.42
CA THR A 134 10.38 3.62 -20.94
C THR A 134 10.39 4.87 -20.07
N ALA A 135 11.31 5.78 -20.33
CA ALA A 135 11.30 7.11 -19.71
C ALA A 135 10.01 7.87 -20.02
N ASP A 136 9.53 7.78 -21.28
CA ASP A 136 8.30 8.44 -21.71
C ASP A 136 7.08 7.91 -20.96
N ASN A 137 6.98 6.58 -20.74
CA ASN A 137 5.89 6.00 -19.95
C ASN A 137 5.88 6.51 -18.51
N LEU A 138 7.05 6.76 -17.91
CA LEU A 138 7.13 7.35 -16.57
C LEU A 138 6.69 8.81 -16.57
N ILE A 139 7.11 9.59 -17.57
CA ILE A 139 6.69 10.99 -17.75
C ILE A 139 5.17 11.05 -17.90
N ASP A 140 4.60 10.22 -18.78
CA ASP A 140 3.16 10.15 -19.00
C ASP A 140 2.41 9.75 -17.73
N LEU A 141 2.96 8.81 -16.94
CA LEU A 141 2.37 8.42 -15.65
C LEU A 141 2.36 9.58 -14.66
N LEU A 142 3.46 10.34 -14.54
CA LEU A 142 3.56 11.52 -13.68
C LEU A 142 2.53 12.58 -14.08
N HIS A 143 2.35 12.82 -15.38
CA HIS A 143 1.40 13.81 -15.88
C HIS A 143 -0.05 13.31 -15.99
N SER A 144 -0.31 12.03 -15.75
CA SER A 144 -1.67 11.46 -15.68
C SER A 144 -2.43 11.83 -14.40
N VAL A 145 -1.73 12.33 -13.38
CA VAL A 145 -2.29 12.78 -12.11
C VAL A 145 -2.52 14.29 -12.15
N ASP A 146 -3.63 14.74 -11.57
CA ASP A 146 -3.96 16.17 -11.47
C ASP A 146 -2.86 16.95 -10.73
N SER A 147 -2.54 18.14 -11.21
CA SER A 147 -1.50 18.99 -10.64
C SER A 147 -1.73 19.33 -9.17
N ALA A 148 -2.99 19.51 -8.75
CA ALA A 148 -3.35 19.76 -7.36
C ALA A 148 -3.09 18.55 -6.45
N VAL A 149 -3.13 17.33 -7.00
CA VAL A 149 -2.78 16.09 -6.29
C VAL A 149 -1.27 15.88 -6.30
N ALA A 150 -0.61 16.13 -7.41
CA ALA A 150 0.84 16.00 -7.57
C ALA A 150 1.61 16.91 -6.59
N ALA A 151 1.08 18.08 -6.25
CA ALA A 151 1.69 19.03 -5.32
C ALA A 151 1.61 18.61 -3.83
N ARG A 152 0.93 17.50 -3.50
CA ARG A 152 0.77 17.07 -2.10
C ARG A 152 2.04 16.41 -1.55
N PRO A 153 2.35 16.58 -0.24
CA PRO A 153 3.59 16.10 0.36
C PRO A 153 3.73 14.57 0.40
N ALA A 154 2.62 13.83 0.38
CA ALA A 154 2.61 12.37 0.37
C ALA A 154 2.67 11.77 -1.06
N THR A 155 2.80 12.61 -2.09
CA THR A 155 2.93 12.15 -3.47
C THR A 155 4.28 11.46 -3.67
N ALA A 156 4.23 10.27 -4.24
CA ALA A 156 5.41 9.45 -4.48
C ALA A 156 5.15 8.41 -5.58
N LEU A 157 6.23 7.94 -6.19
CA LEU A 157 6.27 6.73 -6.99
C LEU A 157 6.46 5.52 -6.06
N GLN A 158 5.66 4.47 -6.23
CA GLN A 158 5.92 3.19 -5.56
C GLN A 158 6.16 2.08 -6.57
N MET A 159 7.18 1.27 -6.28
CA MET A 159 7.57 0.12 -7.09
C MET A 159 8.41 -0.86 -6.27
N ASN A 160 8.61 -2.07 -6.79
CA ASN A 160 9.52 -3.02 -6.17
C ASN A 160 11.00 -2.73 -6.54
N ARG A 161 11.91 -3.42 -5.86
CA ARG A 161 13.36 -3.25 -6.08
C ARG A 161 13.82 -3.61 -7.50
N ALA A 162 13.17 -4.59 -8.14
CA ALA A 162 13.49 -4.96 -9.52
C ALA A 162 13.09 -3.85 -10.50
N ALA A 163 11.88 -3.28 -10.34
CA ALA A 163 11.43 -2.13 -11.12
C ALA A 163 12.32 -0.90 -10.88
N LEU A 164 12.69 -0.63 -9.62
CA LEU A 164 13.64 0.43 -9.29
C LEU A 164 14.99 0.23 -10.00
N GLY A 165 15.48 -1.02 -10.08
CA GLY A 165 16.69 -1.35 -10.83
C GLY A 165 16.56 -1.07 -12.33
N ALA A 166 15.37 -1.29 -12.91
CA ALA A 166 15.07 -0.93 -14.31
C ALA A 166 15.03 0.59 -14.50
N VAL A 167 14.36 1.31 -13.59
CA VAL A 167 14.31 2.79 -13.58
C VAL A 167 15.72 3.40 -13.53
N ARG A 168 16.60 2.88 -12.67
CA ARG A 168 17.99 3.36 -12.55
C ARG A 168 18.82 3.20 -13.81
N LYS A 169 18.43 2.29 -14.70
CA LYS A 169 19.11 2.05 -15.98
C LYS A 169 18.59 2.92 -17.11
N LEU A 170 17.51 3.68 -16.91
CA LEU A 170 17.00 4.59 -17.92
C LEU A 170 18.01 5.70 -18.21
N LYS A 171 18.21 5.96 -19.48
CA LYS A 171 19.16 6.95 -19.99
C LYS A 171 18.43 7.91 -20.92
N ASP A 172 18.97 9.13 -21.02
CA ASP A 172 18.60 10.10 -22.03
C ASP A 172 19.24 9.78 -23.39
N GLY A 173 18.95 10.62 -24.40
CA GLY A 173 19.53 10.50 -25.75
C GLY A 173 21.06 10.63 -25.79
N ASP A 174 21.68 11.24 -24.79
CA ASP A 174 23.12 11.41 -24.65
C ASP A 174 23.77 10.29 -23.82
N GLY A 175 23.00 9.30 -23.36
CA GLY A 175 23.47 8.17 -22.58
C GLY A 175 23.65 8.44 -21.09
N ARG A 176 23.18 9.56 -20.57
CA ARG A 176 23.20 9.89 -19.14
C ARG A 176 22.05 9.21 -18.42
N TYR A 177 22.26 8.80 -17.17
CA TYR A 177 21.22 8.22 -16.33
C TYR A 177 20.25 9.32 -15.87
N LEU A 178 18.93 9.01 -16.00
CA LEU A 178 17.84 9.90 -15.55
C LEU A 178 17.59 9.85 -14.04
N PHE A 179 18.17 8.86 -13.38
CA PHE A 179 17.98 8.65 -11.94
C PHE A 179 18.83 9.63 -11.13
N GLU A 180 18.22 10.24 -10.11
CA GLU A 180 18.83 11.22 -9.23
C GLU A 180 18.71 10.80 -7.76
N TYR A 181 19.57 11.39 -6.92
CA TYR A 181 19.44 11.32 -5.47
C TYR A 181 19.08 12.71 -4.95
N GLY A 182 18.04 12.78 -4.09
CA GLY A 182 17.71 14.00 -3.37
C GLY A 182 18.82 14.39 -2.37
N ALA A 183 18.74 15.60 -1.85
CA ALA A 183 19.73 16.16 -0.90
C ALA A 183 19.89 15.30 0.37
N ALA A 184 18.86 14.56 0.78
CA ALA A 184 18.88 13.63 1.92
C ALA A 184 19.28 12.18 1.53
N GLY A 185 19.74 11.94 0.29
CA GLY A 185 20.06 10.61 -0.22
C GLY A 185 18.81 9.79 -0.62
N GLU A 186 17.63 10.40 -0.65
CA GLU A 186 16.41 9.75 -1.09
C GLU A 186 16.46 9.47 -2.60
N PRO A 187 16.00 8.28 -3.06
CA PRO A 187 15.91 7.97 -4.47
C PRO A 187 14.84 8.85 -5.14
N ARG A 188 15.22 9.53 -6.22
CA ARG A 188 14.34 10.38 -7.02
C ARG A 188 14.48 10.07 -8.49
N ILE A 189 13.42 10.29 -9.24
CA ILE A 189 13.44 10.32 -10.71
C ILE A 189 12.55 11.46 -11.18
N LEU A 190 13.05 12.25 -12.12
CA LEU A 190 12.35 13.42 -12.65
C LEU A 190 11.85 14.38 -11.55
N GLY A 191 12.61 14.50 -10.45
CA GLY A 191 12.25 15.30 -9.28
C GLY A 191 11.33 14.60 -8.26
N GLU A 192 10.67 13.50 -8.63
CA GLU A 192 9.69 12.81 -7.79
C GLU A 192 10.34 11.79 -6.84
N ARG A 193 9.78 11.69 -5.63
CA ARG A 193 10.23 10.76 -4.60
C ARG A 193 9.84 9.31 -4.98
N ILE A 194 10.76 8.38 -4.75
CA ILE A 194 10.50 6.94 -4.92
C ILE A 194 10.42 6.27 -3.54
N VAL A 195 9.37 5.48 -3.33
CA VAL A 195 9.19 4.62 -2.17
C VAL A 195 9.26 3.16 -2.63
N GLU A 196 10.24 2.43 -2.11
CA GLU A 196 10.39 1.02 -2.40
C GLU A 196 9.34 0.20 -1.63
N ASN A 197 8.56 -0.63 -2.35
CA ASN A 197 7.61 -1.55 -1.76
C ASN A 197 7.94 -2.97 -2.20
N PRO A 198 8.42 -3.84 -1.28
CA PRO A 198 8.81 -5.21 -1.61
C PRO A 198 7.66 -6.06 -2.16
N PHE A 199 6.41 -5.70 -1.83
CA PHE A 199 5.20 -6.43 -2.24
C PHE A 199 4.58 -5.89 -3.53
N ALA A 200 5.18 -4.87 -4.15
CA ALA A 200 4.73 -4.40 -5.45
C ALA A 200 4.93 -5.49 -6.51
N PRO A 201 3.98 -5.66 -7.45
CA PRO A 201 4.12 -6.62 -8.52
C PRO A 201 5.41 -6.41 -9.31
N ALA A 202 6.03 -7.52 -9.75
CA ALA A 202 7.18 -7.45 -10.62
C ALA A 202 6.79 -6.87 -11.99
N VAL A 203 7.79 -6.33 -12.70
CA VAL A 203 7.61 -5.87 -14.08
C VAL A 203 7.32 -7.07 -14.96
N ALA A 204 6.09 -7.17 -15.47
CA ALA A 204 5.61 -8.25 -16.32
C ALA A 204 4.44 -7.75 -17.18
N LEU A 205 4.03 -8.56 -18.16
CA LEU A 205 2.83 -8.31 -18.95
C LEU A 205 1.60 -8.24 -18.01
N GLU A 206 0.70 -7.29 -18.28
CA GLU A 206 -0.52 -7.03 -17.50
C GLU A 206 -0.28 -6.73 -15.99
N ALA A 207 0.97 -6.62 -15.56
CA ALA A 207 1.28 -6.31 -14.18
C ALA A 207 1.23 -4.81 -13.89
N LYS A 208 0.61 -4.45 -12.78
CA LYS A 208 0.57 -3.09 -12.25
C LYS A 208 1.84 -2.84 -11.41
N SER A 209 2.97 -2.67 -12.07
CA SER A 209 4.29 -2.68 -11.43
C SER A 209 4.70 -1.35 -10.80
N VAL A 210 4.13 -0.25 -11.25
CA VAL A 210 4.44 1.10 -10.77
C VAL A 210 3.14 1.85 -10.53
N ILE A 211 3.08 2.58 -9.41
CA ILE A 211 2.00 3.52 -9.11
C ILE A 211 2.59 4.89 -8.78
N TYR A 212 1.83 5.94 -9.12
CA TYR A 212 2.17 7.31 -8.80
C TYR A 212 0.94 8.08 -8.32
N GLY A 213 1.12 8.95 -7.35
CA GLY A 213 0.09 9.85 -6.84
C GLY A 213 0.18 10.08 -5.36
N ASP A 214 -0.86 10.67 -4.80
CA ASP A 214 -0.97 10.98 -3.37
C ASP A 214 -1.30 9.73 -2.56
N MET A 215 -0.29 9.19 -1.91
CA MET A 215 -0.40 7.97 -1.09
C MET A 215 -1.25 8.19 0.18
N SER A 216 -1.44 9.44 0.64
CA SER A 216 -2.30 9.73 1.78
C SER A 216 -3.78 9.43 1.52
N SER A 217 -4.18 9.33 0.24
CA SER A 217 -5.52 8.92 -0.19
C SER A 217 -5.81 7.44 0.08
N TYR A 218 -4.79 6.62 0.40
CA TYR A 218 -4.96 5.24 0.79
C TYR A 218 -5.16 5.14 2.31
N HIS A 219 -6.31 4.63 2.72
CA HIS A 219 -6.70 4.50 4.11
C HIS A 219 -6.42 3.10 4.62
N VAL A 220 -5.54 2.98 5.61
CA VAL A 220 -5.25 1.74 6.31
C VAL A 220 -5.96 1.76 7.67
N ARG A 221 -6.91 0.87 7.85
CA ARG A 221 -7.61 0.70 9.12
C ARG A 221 -6.98 -0.41 9.92
N GLN A 222 -6.64 -0.12 11.16
CA GLN A 222 -6.20 -1.09 12.16
C GLN A 222 -7.23 -1.17 13.28
N VAL A 223 -7.62 -2.38 13.70
CA VAL A 223 -8.61 -2.58 14.77
C VAL A 223 -7.97 -3.23 15.97
N GLY A 224 -7.93 -2.52 17.10
CA GLY A 224 -7.51 -3.03 18.41
C GLY A 224 -6.01 -3.31 18.57
N GLY A 225 -5.21 -3.24 17.51
CA GLY A 225 -3.78 -3.59 17.56
C GLY A 225 -3.50 -5.08 17.40
N ILE A 226 -2.32 -5.50 17.83
CA ILE A 226 -1.85 -6.89 17.75
C ILE A 226 -2.24 -7.63 19.02
N GLU A 227 -2.94 -8.74 18.87
CA GLU A 227 -3.34 -9.62 19.97
C GLU A 227 -2.41 -10.83 20.01
N VAL A 228 -1.80 -11.08 21.17
CA VAL A 228 -0.99 -12.26 21.43
C VAL A 228 -1.67 -13.08 22.51
N ALA A 229 -1.98 -14.32 22.23
CA ALA A 229 -2.58 -15.27 23.17
C ALA A 229 -1.73 -16.53 23.26
N ARG A 230 -1.54 -17.03 24.48
CA ARG A 230 -0.87 -18.31 24.77
C ARG A 230 -1.92 -19.32 25.26
N SER A 231 -1.77 -20.57 24.86
CA SER A 231 -2.54 -21.69 25.36
C SER A 231 -1.61 -22.87 25.66
N ASP A 232 -1.72 -23.42 26.85
CA ASP A 232 -0.98 -24.59 27.30
C ASP A 232 -1.83 -25.88 27.17
N ASP A 233 -3.16 -25.72 26.89
CA ASP A 233 -4.13 -26.81 26.87
C ASP A 233 -4.44 -27.31 25.44
N PHE A 234 -4.20 -26.48 24.40
CA PHE A 234 -4.59 -26.79 23.02
C PHE A 234 -3.88 -28.01 22.42
N ALA A 235 -2.64 -28.25 22.82
CA ALA A 235 -1.79 -29.34 22.33
C ALA A 235 -1.27 -30.15 23.53
N PHE A 236 -2.19 -30.51 24.43
CA PHE A 236 -1.89 -31.26 25.67
C PHE A 236 -1.38 -32.67 25.39
N ASP A 237 -1.83 -33.29 24.30
CA ASP A 237 -1.43 -34.60 23.83
C ASP A 237 0.03 -34.69 23.33
N THR A 238 0.59 -33.56 22.93
CA THR A 238 1.97 -33.47 22.40
C THR A 238 2.91 -32.70 23.30
N ASP A 239 2.45 -32.25 24.50
CA ASP A 239 3.17 -31.39 25.44
C ASP A 239 3.77 -30.14 24.80
N GLU A 240 2.96 -29.48 23.95
CA GLU A 240 3.34 -28.26 23.24
C GLU A 240 2.58 -27.05 23.78
N VAL A 241 3.27 -25.93 23.89
CA VAL A 241 2.69 -24.61 24.14
C VAL A 241 2.36 -23.94 22.81
N VAL A 242 1.13 -23.44 22.70
CA VAL A 242 0.63 -22.81 21.46
C VAL A 242 0.50 -21.31 21.63
N TRP A 243 1.06 -20.58 20.68
CA TRP A 243 0.99 -19.12 20.61
C TRP A 243 0.15 -18.70 19.41
N ARG A 244 -0.83 -17.84 19.63
CA ARG A 244 -1.62 -17.23 18.57
C ARG A 244 -1.34 -15.73 18.53
N VAL A 245 -0.81 -15.26 17.42
CA VAL A 245 -0.63 -13.83 17.15
C VAL A 245 -1.56 -13.42 16.04
N SER A 246 -2.38 -12.42 16.27
CA SER A 246 -3.35 -11.95 15.26
C SER A 246 -3.52 -10.44 15.29
N MET A 247 -3.86 -9.89 14.11
CA MET A 247 -4.17 -8.48 13.89
C MET A 247 -5.38 -8.36 12.98
N ARG A 248 -6.19 -7.33 13.16
CA ARG A 248 -7.29 -7.02 12.24
C ARG A 248 -6.96 -5.76 11.47
N VAL A 249 -6.97 -5.86 10.15
CA VAL A 249 -6.57 -4.78 9.25
C VAL A 249 -7.49 -4.71 8.03
N TRP A 250 -7.64 -3.54 7.46
CA TRP A 250 -8.26 -3.30 6.17
C TRP A 250 -7.57 -2.13 5.48
N GLY A 251 -7.56 -2.15 4.15
CA GLY A 251 -7.05 -1.03 3.34
C GLY A 251 -7.95 -0.78 2.16
N ASP A 252 -8.17 0.48 1.84
CA ASP A 252 -8.87 0.89 0.62
C ASP A 252 -8.44 2.29 0.18
N LEU A 253 -8.60 2.56 -1.11
CA LEU A 253 -8.28 3.85 -1.71
C LEU A 253 -9.52 4.76 -1.68
N GLY A 254 -9.41 5.87 -0.97
CA GLY A 254 -10.50 6.84 -0.86
C GLY A 254 -10.91 7.42 -2.20
N GLN A 255 -9.95 7.78 -3.05
CA GLN A 255 -10.19 8.29 -4.39
C GLN A 255 -9.24 7.66 -5.40
N SER A 256 -9.77 6.85 -6.32
CA SER A 256 -8.97 6.13 -7.32
C SER A 256 -8.28 7.06 -8.35
N ALA A 257 -8.77 8.28 -8.51
CA ALA A 257 -8.18 9.28 -9.38
C ALA A 257 -6.89 9.91 -8.83
N ASN A 258 -6.71 9.90 -7.49
CA ASN A 258 -5.55 10.50 -6.83
C ASN A 258 -4.27 9.66 -6.96
N VAL A 259 -4.43 8.39 -7.29
CA VAL A 259 -3.31 7.48 -7.55
C VAL A 259 -3.55 6.80 -8.88
N LYS A 260 -2.53 6.72 -9.71
CA LYS A 260 -2.56 6.10 -11.03
C LYS A 260 -1.57 4.96 -11.10
N HIS A 261 -1.87 3.94 -11.91
CA HIS A 261 -0.95 2.84 -12.12
C HIS A 261 -0.48 2.75 -13.57
N PHE A 262 0.73 2.27 -13.74
CA PHE A 262 1.26 1.76 -15.00
C PHE A 262 0.93 0.28 -15.09
N ILE A 263 0.44 -0.15 -16.24
CA ILE A 263 0.23 -1.57 -16.57
C ILE A 263 1.13 -1.98 -17.74
N GLY A 264 1.84 -3.10 -17.60
CA GLY A 264 2.56 -3.71 -18.72
C GLY A 264 1.55 -4.20 -19.77
N ASN A 265 1.77 -3.86 -21.03
CA ASN A 265 0.85 -4.28 -22.11
C ASN A 265 0.91 -5.80 -22.31
N ALA A 266 -0.26 -6.41 -22.54
CA ALA A 266 -0.39 -7.77 -23.03
C ALA A 266 -0.18 -7.79 -24.53
N ALA A 267 1.00 -7.83 -25.02
CA ALA A 267 1.40 -7.94 -26.44
C ALA A 267 0.32 -7.71 -27.50
#